data_5085a924dbff2cb086e32d558a6b5f75
#
_entry.id   5085a924dbff2cb086e32d558a6b5f75
#
_cell.length_a   1.000
_cell.length_b   1.000
_cell.length_c   1.000
_cell.angle_alpha   90.00
_cell.angle_beta   90.00
_cell.angle_gamma   90.00
#
_symmetry.space_group_name_H-M   'P 1'
#
loop_
_entity.id
_entity.type
_entity.pdbx_description
1 polymer ?
#
loop_
_entity_poly.entity_id
_entity_poly.type
_entity_poly.pdbx_seq_one_letter_code
_entity_poly.pdbx_strand_id
1 'polypeptide(L)'
;VVVWNRACEILTGLPAQRVIGTDRPWEAFYDHPRPVLADLIIDQDYDTFLSIYEGKNPATSDIVPHAWEATDFFENINGKSRYIYFLAAPVFDRAGTMTGAVTTLQDITQQKLWEIAMKKESEQLQQQNLLLRSAMKERFRFCDIIGKSKPMQEVYDLILKAASSSDNVIIVGESGVGKELVARAIHDMSDRRDNRFVPVNCGAIPENLLETEFFGHTRGAFTGAHHAKKGFLDKADGGTLFLDEVGELSHGMQVKLLRAIEGGGYSPVGSSEVHHSNFRIVAATHRNLYDEVKRGRFREDFFYRIYVIPVVIPPLRERKEDLGLLVDHFLQKLESDLNIDAVPGKDIEALYTYHWPGNVRELQNVLRRYVTLRRMDFTGSDQAPATQKSILVKPVPSTLSLTEAVDDYEKELIANALDMTRWHRINAARSLNISRRTLFRKMTRHGLDKSHNET
;
A
#
# COMPACT_ATOMS: atom_id res chain seq x y z
N VAL A 1 52.67 -33.81 1.20
CA VAL A 1 51.46 -34.51 0.72
C VAL A 1 51.66 -36.02 0.88
N VAL A 2 50.71 -36.69 1.53
CA VAL A 2 50.76 -38.16 1.74
C VAL A 2 49.89 -38.90 0.74
N VAL A 3 48.76 -38.30 0.36
CA VAL A 3 47.81 -38.89 -0.62
C VAL A 3 47.41 -37.83 -1.64
N TRP A 4 47.46 -38.21 -2.91
CA TRP A 4 46.94 -37.43 -4.04
C TRP A 4 46.18 -38.38 -4.92
N ASN A 5 44.86 -38.35 -4.85
CA ASN A 5 44.03 -39.34 -5.53
C ASN A 5 43.82 -39.00 -7.03
N ARG A 6 43.33 -39.98 -7.77
CA ARG A 6 43.12 -39.87 -9.23
C ARG A 6 42.16 -38.71 -9.61
N ALA A 7 41.20 -38.37 -8.75
CA ALA A 7 40.31 -37.26 -9.02
C ALA A 7 41.07 -35.90 -8.96
N CYS A 8 42.02 -35.76 -8.03
CA CYS A 8 42.89 -34.59 -7.98
C CYS A 8 43.77 -34.51 -9.24
N GLU A 9 44.35 -35.64 -9.70
CA GLU A 9 45.12 -35.67 -10.94
C GLU A 9 44.32 -35.20 -12.15
N ILE A 10 43.09 -35.72 -12.30
CA ILE A 10 42.20 -35.34 -13.40
C ILE A 10 41.76 -33.86 -13.32
N LEU A 11 41.46 -33.39 -12.13
CA LEU A 11 41.00 -32.00 -11.91
C LEU A 11 42.12 -30.99 -12.19
N THR A 12 43.30 -31.24 -11.60
CA THR A 12 44.42 -30.30 -11.62
C THR A 12 45.40 -30.49 -12.77
N GLY A 13 45.40 -31.70 -13.40
CA GLY A 13 46.41 -32.09 -14.38
C GLY A 13 47.77 -32.45 -13.77
N LEU A 14 47.94 -32.40 -12.44
CA LEU A 14 49.17 -32.63 -11.74
C LEU A 14 49.24 -34.11 -11.30
N PRO A 15 50.22 -34.94 -11.80
CA PRO A 15 50.28 -36.34 -11.47
C PRO A 15 50.74 -36.59 -10.02
N ALA A 16 50.19 -37.62 -9.36
CA ALA A 16 50.48 -37.95 -7.97
C ALA A 16 51.98 -38.12 -7.65
N GLN A 17 52.71 -38.69 -8.59
CA GLN A 17 54.17 -38.90 -8.47
C GLN A 17 54.97 -37.61 -8.27
N ARG A 18 54.40 -36.47 -8.69
CA ARG A 18 55.06 -35.16 -8.59
C ARG A 18 54.76 -34.44 -7.27
N VAL A 19 53.68 -34.84 -6.61
CA VAL A 19 53.17 -34.18 -5.40
C VAL A 19 53.37 -34.98 -4.12
N ILE A 20 53.25 -36.33 -4.20
CA ILE A 20 53.41 -37.21 -3.03
C ILE A 20 54.84 -37.16 -2.54
N GLY A 21 55.00 -36.98 -1.22
CA GLY A 21 56.31 -36.87 -0.57
C GLY A 21 56.90 -35.46 -0.63
N THR A 22 56.17 -34.49 -1.20
CA THR A 22 56.60 -33.08 -1.28
C THR A 22 55.68 -32.15 -0.47
N ASP A 23 56.10 -30.91 -0.30
CA ASP A 23 55.35 -29.76 0.24
C ASP A 23 54.79 -28.82 -0.86
N ARG A 24 54.53 -29.38 -2.08
CA ARG A 24 54.18 -28.61 -3.27
C ARG A 24 52.76 -28.83 -3.79
N PRO A 25 51.73 -28.98 -2.95
CA PRO A 25 50.37 -29.07 -3.45
C PRO A 25 49.89 -27.76 -4.09
N TRP A 26 50.50 -26.63 -3.77
CA TRP A 26 50.23 -25.31 -4.32
C TRP A 26 50.46 -25.20 -5.84
N GLU A 27 51.39 -26.01 -6.42
CA GLU A 27 51.68 -26.03 -7.87
C GLU A 27 50.40 -26.34 -8.71
N ALA A 28 49.41 -26.98 -8.11
CA ALA A 28 48.14 -27.27 -8.77
C ALA A 28 47.26 -26.04 -9.00
N PHE A 29 47.53 -24.97 -8.26
CA PHE A 29 46.60 -23.81 -8.18
C PHE A 29 47.32 -22.48 -8.35
N TYR A 30 48.61 -22.39 -8.06
CA TYR A 30 49.34 -21.13 -7.99
C TYR A 30 50.70 -21.22 -8.68
N ASP A 31 51.18 -20.09 -9.20
CA ASP A 31 52.48 -20.00 -9.89
C ASP A 31 53.69 -19.78 -8.94
N HIS A 32 53.40 -19.58 -7.65
CA HIS A 32 54.41 -19.33 -6.64
C HIS A 32 54.10 -20.09 -5.36
N PRO A 33 55.14 -20.43 -4.56
CA PRO A 33 54.96 -21.10 -3.29
C PRO A 33 54.07 -20.29 -2.34
N ARG A 34 53.01 -20.93 -1.85
CA ARG A 34 52.15 -20.39 -0.79
C ARG A 34 51.45 -21.54 -0.07
N PRO A 35 51.07 -21.33 1.21
CA PRO A 35 50.32 -22.35 1.92
C PRO A 35 48.96 -22.59 1.27
N VAL A 36 48.59 -23.85 1.14
CA VAL A 36 47.24 -24.25 0.77
C VAL A 36 46.37 -24.42 2.03
N LEU A 37 45.08 -24.58 1.88
CA LEU A 37 44.13 -24.63 3.00
C LEU A 37 44.48 -25.73 4.04
N ALA A 38 45.01 -26.89 3.57
CA ALA A 38 45.47 -27.97 4.46
C ALA A 38 46.67 -27.57 5.34
N ASP A 39 47.60 -26.78 4.79
CA ASP A 39 48.77 -26.34 5.53
C ASP A 39 48.35 -25.38 6.66
N LEU A 40 47.45 -24.44 6.34
CA LEU A 40 46.91 -23.47 7.31
C LEU A 40 46.12 -24.14 8.44
N ILE A 41 45.41 -25.24 8.16
CA ILE A 41 44.74 -26.04 9.20
C ILE A 41 45.75 -26.76 10.08
N ILE A 42 46.83 -27.31 9.51
CA ILE A 42 47.90 -27.98 10.29
C ILE A 42 48.59 -26.97 11.21
N ASP A 43 48.88 -25.77 10.69
CA ASP A 43 49.52 -24.70 11.44
C ASP A 43 48.55 -23.97 12.38
N GLN A 44 47.23 -24.24 12.30
CA GLN A 44 46.15 -23.58 13.05
C GLN A 44 46.12 -22.05 12.85
N ASP A 45 46.59 -21.57 11.71
CA ASP A 45 46.74 -20.15 11.39
C ASP A 45 45.49 -19.61 10.69
N TYR A 46 44.45 -19.30 11.48
CA TYR A 46 43.18 -18.77 11.00
C TYR A 46 43.28 -17.34 10.45
N ASP A 47 44.18 -16.53 11.05
CA ASP A 47 44.34 -15.13 10.61
C ASP A 47 44.96 -15.07 9.21
N THR A 48 46.00 -15.90 8.96
CA THR A 48 46.55 -16.05 7.61
C THR A 48 45.55 -16.63 6.64
N PHE A 49 44.70 -17.58 7.05
CA PHE A 49 43.60 -18.09 6.22
C PHE A 49 42.69 -16.98 5.78
N LEU A 50 42.16 -16.16 6.69
CA LEU A 50 41.27 -15.05 6.34
C LEU A 50 41.94 -14.03 5.40
N SER A 51 43.20 -13.72 5.63
CA SER A 51 43.97 -12.78 4.80
C SER A 51 44.24 -13.31 3.38
N ILE A 52 44.67 -14.56 3.25
CA ILE A 52 45.04 -15.16 1.94
C ILE A 52 43.77 -15.45 1.09
N TYR A 53 42.66 -15.75 1.74
CA TYR A 53 41.39 -16.06 1.08
C TYR A 53 40.38 -14.89 1.13
N GLU A 54 40.83 -13.67 1.42
CA GLU A 54 39.99 -12.48 1.32
C GLU A 54 39.33 -12.38 -0.06
N GLY A 55 38.02 -12.12 -0.10
CA GLY A 55 37.21 -12.07 -1.35
C GLY A 55 36.88 -13.45 -1.95
N LYS A 56 37.30 -14.57 -1.32
CA LYS A 56 37.09 -15.95 -1.78
C LYS A 56 36.08 -16.70 -0.90
N ASN A 57 35.24 -16.00 -0.19
CA ASN A 57 34.27 -16.52 0.80
C ASN A 57 34.87 -17.46 1.83
N PRO A 58 35.96 -17.06 2.58
CA PRO A 58 36.50 -17.87 3.62
C PRO A 58 35.51 -18.05 4.77
N ALA A 59 35.26 -19.27 5.19
CA ALA A 59 34.37 -19.59 6.29
C ALA A 59 34.83 -20.84 7.06
N THR A 60 34.37 -20.97 8.30
CA THR A 60 34.39 -22.25 9.01
C THR A 60 33.19 -23.08 8.57
N SER A 61 33.39 -24.37 8.39
CA SER A 61 32.32 -25.26 7.94
C SER A 61 31.29 -25.51 9.05
N ASP A 62 30.00 -25.32 8.72
CA ASP A 62 28.91 -25.64 9.64
C ASP A 62 28.62 -27.15 9.77
N ILE A 63 29.18 -27.96 8.87
CA ILE A 63 28.90 -29.40 8.78
C ILE A 63 30.05 -30.23 9.40
N VAL A 64 31.29 -29.83 9.12
CA VAL A 64 32.47 -30.57 9.56
C VAL A 64 33.17 -29.78 10.66
N PRO A 65 33.28 -30.33 11.90
CA PRO A 65 33.94 -29.62 13.00
C PRO A 65 35.40 -29.28 12.67
N HIS A 66 35.81 -28.07 13.00
CA HIS A 66 37.14 -27.52 12.78
C HIS A 66 37.62 -27.48 11.32
N ALA A 67 36.73 -27.66 10.37
CA ALA A 67 37.03 -27.54 8.95
C ALA A 67 36.86 -26.07 8.48
N TRP A 68 37.72 -25.71 7.52
CA TRP A 68 37.67 -24.40 6.86
C TRP A 68 37.29 -24.60 5.38
N GLU A 69 36.57 -23.63 4.84
CA GLU A 69 36.11 -23.68 3.45
C GLU A 69 36.34 -22.35 2.74
N ALA A 70 36.57 -22.41 1.45
CA ALA A 70 36.72 -21.26 0.59
C ALA A 70 36.33 -21.61 -0.86
N THR A 71 36.03 -20.61 -1.65
CA THR A 71 35.79 -20.74 -3.09
C THR A 71 36.67 -19.78 -3.84
N ASP A 72 37.44 -20.28 -4.81
CA ASP A 72 38.33 -19.45 -5.63
C ASP A 72 38.09 -19.68 -7.13
N PHE A 73 38.36 -18.65 -7.93
CA PHE A 73 38.35 -18.73 -9.39
C PHE A 73 39.78 -18.82 -9.92
N PHE A 74 39.99 -19.81 -10.74
CA PHE A 74 41.26 -20.04 -11.40
C PHE A 74 41.10 -19.91 -12.89
N GLU A 75 41.92 -19.06 -13.52
CA GLU A 75 41.87 -18.85 -14.97
C GLU A 75 42.33 -20.09 -15.73
N ASN A 76 43.26 -20.86 -15.15
CA ASN A 76 43.84 -22.04 -15.80
C ASN A 76 44.14 -23.16 -14.81
N ILE A 77 43.20 -24.09 -14.66
CA ILE A 77 43.44 -25.40 -14.05
C ILE A 77 43.30 -26.45 -15.12
N ASN A 78 44.40 -27.12 -15.44
CA ASN A 78 44.43 -28.19 -16.48
C ASN A 78 43.80 -27.69 -17.81
N GLY A 79 44.19 -26.48 -18.25
CA GLY A 79 43.73 -25.87 -19.51
C GLY A 79 42.34 -25.28 -19.50
N LYS A 80 41.69 -25.16 -18.37
CA LYS A 80 40.33 -24.61 -18.23
C LYS A 80 40.22 -23.64 -17.07
N SER A 81 39.37 -22.61 -17.26
CA SER A 81 38.97 -21.74 -16.18
C SER A 81 37.94 -22.43 -15.30
N ARG A 82 38.13 -22.41 -13.97
CA ARG A 82 37.31 -23.15 -13.02
C ARG A 82 37.03 -22.37 -11.75
N TYR A 83 35.85 -22.51 -11.19
CA TYR A 83 35.53 -22.21 -9.82
C TYR A 83 35.69 -23.45 -8.98
N ILE A 84 36.64 -23.44 -8.02
CA ILE A 84 36.90 -24.57 -7.13
C ILE A 84 36.43 -24.22 -5.73
N TYR A 85 35.64 -25.09 -5.15
CA TYR A 85 35.31 -25.09 -3.74
C TYR A 85 36.28 -25.99 -3.01
N PHE A 86 36.88 -25.46 -1.95
CA PHE A 86 37.85 -26.14 -1.08
C PHE A 86 37.21 -26.36 0.28
N LEU A 87 37.30 -27.55 0.81
CA LEU A 87 37.01 -27.84 2.21
C LEU A 87 38.20 -28.60 2.76
N ALA A 88 38.85 -28.06 3.80
CA ALA A 88 39.92 -28.74 4.50
C ALA A 88 39.54 -29.00 5.95
N ALA A 89 39.82 -30.18 6.45
CA ALA A 89 39.53 -30.59 7.81
C ALA A 89 40.72 -31.26 8.46
N PRO A 90 40.96 -31.09 9.78
CA PRO A 90 42.01 -31.76 10.53
C PRO A 90 41.69 -33.26 10.66
N VAL A 91 42.73 -34.07 10.64
CA VAL A 91 42.68 -35.53 10.90
C VAL A 91 43.35 -35.81 12.23
N PHE A 92 42.62 -36.48 13.11
CA PHE A 92 43.11 -36.83 14.44
C PHE A 92 43.33 -38.35 14.58
N ASP A 93 44.32 -38.75 15.38
CA ASP A 93 44.50 -40.12 15.79
C ASP A 93 43.50 -40.54 16.90
N ARG A 94 43.62 -41.80 17.35
CA ARG A 94 42.76 -42.32 18.42
C ARG A 94 43.01 -41.65 19.79
N ALA A 95 44.12 -40.99 19.95
CA ALA A 95 44.50 -40.28 21.15
C ALA A 95 44.04 -38.78 21.12
N GLY A 96 43.44 -38.34 20.01
CA GLY A 96 43.00 -36.97 19.83
C GLY A 96 44.10 -36.02 19.37
N THR A 97 45.25 -36.55 18.93
CA THR A 97 46.36 -35.73 18.41
C THR A 97 46.19 -35.54 16.91
N MET A 98 46.32 -34.29 16.43
CA MET A 98 46.22 -33.98 15.01
C MET A 98 47.40 -34.59 14.26
N THR A 99 47.12 -35.42 13.28
CA THR A 99 48.14 -36.15 12.48
C THR A 99 48.29 -35.60 11.07
N GLY A 100 47.39 -34.69 10.67
CA GLY A 100 47.40 -34.07 9.36
C GLY A 100 46.09 -33.37 9.03
N ALA A 101 45.92 -32.98 7.79
CA ALA A 101 44.68 -32.43 7.27
C ALA A 101 44.30 -33.10 5.94
N VAL A 102 43.01 -33.18 5.67
CA VAL A 102 42.45 -33.64 4.39
C VAL A 102 41.76 -32.47 3.71
N THR A 103 42.01 -32.28 2.42
CA THR A 103 41.31 -31.28 1.60
C THR A 103 40.50 -31.99 0.53
N THR A 104 39.22 -31.59 0.41
CA THR A 104 38.38 -31.94 -0.72
C THR A 104 38.29 -30.78 -1.70
N LEU A 105 38.30 -31.11 -2.99
CA LEU A 105 38.23 -30.14 -4.09
C LEU A 105 36.98 -30.46 -4.91
N GLN A 106 36.15 -29.47 -5.13
CA GLN A 106 34.94 -29.62 -5.94
C GLN A 106 34.92 -28.56 -7.03
N ASP A 107 34.78 -28.99 -8.29
CA ASP A 107 34.53 -28.09 -9.40
C ASP A 107 33.05 -27.63 -9.37
N ILE A 108 32.85 -26.38 -9.03
CA ILE A 108 31.52 -25.74 -8.94
C ILE A 108 31.29 -24.75 -10.09
N THR A 109 32.09 -24.82 -11.16
CA THR A 109 32.06 -23.87 -12.28
C THR A 109 30.67 -23.77 -12.88
N GLN A 110 30.04 -24.91 -13.15
CA GLN A 110 28.72 -24.94 -13.74
C GLN A 110 27.67 -24.30 -12.84
N GLN A 111 27.70 -24.57 -11.56
CA GLN A 111 26.81 -23.98 -10.56
C GLN A 111 26.98 -22.46 -10.48
N LYS A 112 28.22 -21.96 -10.44
CA LYS A 112 28.52 -20.52 -10.38
C LYS A 112 28.11 -19.80 -11.66
N LEU A 113 28.32 -20.37 -12.82
CA LEU A 113 27.88 -19.80 -14.09
C LEU A 113 26.36 -19.68 -14.17
N TRP A 114 25.62 -20.69 -13.69
CA TRP A 114 24.16 -20.64 -13.58
C TRP A 114 23.69 -19.55 -12.62
N GLU A 115 24.31 -19.44 -11.45
CA GLU A 115 23.98 -18.41 -10.46
C GLU A 115 24.15 -17.00 -11.04
N ILE A 116 25.28 -16.75 -11.72
CA ILE A 116 25.58 -15.47 -12.38
C ILE A 116 24.59 -15.19 -13.51
N ALA A 117 24.25 -16.18 -14.33
CA ALA A 117 23.30 -16.03 -15.42
C ALA A 117 21.89 -15.70 -14.92
N MET A 118 21.42 -16.42 -13.90
CA MET A 118 20.11 -16.19 -13.25
C MET A 118 20.02 -14.79 -12.62
N LYS A 119 21.09 -14.35 -11.95
CA LYS A 119 21.14 -13.01 -11.36
C LYS A 119 21.05 -11.92 -12.44
N LYS A 120 21.82 -12.07 -13.52
CA LYS A 120 21.81 -11.14 -14.65
C LYS A 120 20.44 -11.07 -15.34
N GLU A 121 19.80 -12.23 -15.55
CA GLU A 121 18.46 -12.30 -16.14
C GLU A 121 17.42 -11.61 -15.23
N SER A 122 17.48 -11.87 -13.92
CA SER A 122 16.61 -11.21 -12.95
C SER A 122 16.77 -9.68 -12.97
N GLU A 123 18.00 -9.18 -13.01
CA GLU A 123 18.28 -7.74 -13.10
C GLU A 123 17.76 -7.14 -14.42
N GLN A 124 17.92 -7.83 -15.54
CA GLN A 124 17.39 -7.41 -16.85
C GLN A 124 15.86 -7.37 -16.86
N LEU A 125 15.20 -8.39 -16.32
CA LEU A 125 13.74 -8.42 -16.20
C LEU A 125 13.22 -7.29 -15.32
N GLN A 126 13.89 -6.97 -14.22
CA GLN A 126 13.55 -5.85 -13.36
C GLN A 126 13.66 -4.51 -14.10
N GLN A 127 14.72 -4.29 -14.85
CA GLN A 127 14.90 -3.07 -15.65
C GLN A 127 13.85 -2.96 -16.76
N GLN A 128 13.55 -4.03 -17.47
CA GLN A 128 12.49 -4.03 -18.50
C GLN A 128 11.12 -3.74 -17.90
N ASN A 129 10.80 -4.32 -16.72
CA ASN A 129 9.56 -4.05 -16.01
C ASN A 129 9.43 -2.57 -15.60
N LEU A 130 10.51 -1.97 -15.11
CA LEU A 130 10.56 -0.53 -14.77
C LEU A 130 10.30 0.36 -15.99
N LEU A 131 10.93 0.06 -17.13
CA LEU A 131 10.74 0.81 -18.39
C LEU A 131 9.31 0.67 -18.92
N LEU A 132 8.76 -0.55 -18.94
CA LEU A 132 7.40 -0.79 -19.37
C LEU A 132 6.37 -0.08 -18.46
N ARG A 133 6.57 -0.09 -17.16
CA ARG A 133 5.69 0.59 -16.20
C ARG A 133 5.75 2.11 -16.34
N SER A 134 6.93 2.70 -16.59
CA SER A 134 7.04 4.13 -16.80
C SER A 134 6.32 4.57 -18.08
N ALA A 135 6.50 3.83 -19.18
CA ALA A 135 5.80 4.08 -20.44
C ALA A 135 4.27 3.91 -20.30
N MET A 136 3.81 2.93 -19.53
CA MET A 136 2.38 2.75 -19.23
C MET A 136 1.81 3.88 -18.36
N LYS A 137 2.59 4.44 -17.43
CA LYS A 137 2.15 5.54 -16.57
C LYS A 137 1.86 6.81 -17.32
N GLU A 138 2.73 7.20 -18.25
CA GLU A 138 2.51 8.37 -19.10
C GLU A 138 1.28 8.19 -19.99
N ARG A 139 1.02 6.99 -20.46
CA ARG A 139 -0.14 6.67 -21.32
C ARG A 139 -1.48 6.69 -20.60
N PHE A 140 -1.50 6.43 -19.28
CA PHE A 140 -2.72 6.30 -18.47
C PHE A 140 -2.88 7.43 -17.44
N ARG A 141 -2.17 8.53 -17.61
CA ARG A 141 -2.31 9.74 -16.83
C ARG A 141 -2.94 10.84 -17.69
N PHE A 142 -4.10 11.30 -17.26
CA PHE A 142 -4.80 12.44 -17.88
C PHE A 142 -4.79 13.60 -16.89
N CYS A 143 -3.97 14.62 -17.14
CA CYS A 143 -3.61 15.63 -16.13
C CYS A 143 -3.09 14.94 -14.86
N ASP A 144 -3.75 15.11 -13.72
CA ASP A 144 -3.42 14.42 -12.46
C ASP A 144 -4.34 13.24 -12.14
N ILE A 145 -5.19 12.87 -13.10
CA ILE A 145 -6.14 11.75 -12.97
C ILE A 145 -5.48 10.47 -13.50
N ILE A 146 -5.54 9.40 -12.73
CA ILE A 146 -4.95 8.10 -13.08
C ILE A 146 -6.07 7.10 -13.31
N GLY A 147 -6.03 6.45 -14.48
CA GLY A 147 -6.96 5.41 -14.83
C GLY A 147 -6.79 4.93 -16.27
N LYS A 148 -6.89 3.62 -16.47
CA LYS A 148 -6.87 2.96 -17.78
C LYS A 148 -8.18 2.27 -18.13
N SER A 149 -9.04 2.07 -17.12
CA SER A 149 -10.31 1.37 -17.28
C SER A 149 -11.22 2.07 -18.29
N LYS A 150 -12.06 1.30 -18.96
CA LYS A 150 -13.01 1.83 -19.94
C LYS A 150 -13.93 2.92 -19.35
N PRO A 151 -14.49 2.77 -18.13
CA PRO A 151 -15.28 3.84 -17.52
C PRO A 151 -14.49 5.14 -17.32
N MET A 152 -13.20 5.07 -17.00
CA MET A 152 -12.36 6.27 -16.87
C MET A 152 -12.03 6.91 -18.21
N GLN A 153 -11.88 6.14 -19.30
CA GLN A 153 -11.71 6.70 -20.64
C GLN A 153 -12.95 7.50 -21.07
N GLU A 154 -14.15 7.02 -20.75
CA GLU A 154 -15.41 7.74 -20.98
C GLU A 154 -15.46 9.05 -20.19
N VAL A 155 -14.95 9.06 -18.95
CA VAL A 155 -14.80 10.29 -18.15
C VAL A 155 -13.83 11.28 -18.81
N TYR A 156 -12.70 10.82 -19.36
CA TYR A 156 -11.72 11.68 -20.04
C TYR A 156 -12.33 12.32 -21.29
N ASP A 157 -13.07 11.57 -22.08
CA ASP A 157 -13.80 12.09 -23.23
C ASP A 157 -14.82 13.17 -22.83
N LEU A 158 -15.54 12.97 -21.73
CA LEU A 158 -16.47 13.95 -21.19
C LEU A 158 -15.74 15.20 -20.66
N ILE A 159 -14.59 15.07 -20.02
CA ILE A 159 -13.76 16.21 -19.59
C ILE A 159 -13.36 17.05 -20.80
N LEU A 160 -12.90 16.44 -21.90
CA LEU A 160 -12.50 17.15 -23.11
C LEU A 160 -13.68 17.91 -23.74
N LYS A 161 -14.84 17.25 -23.86
CA LYS A 161 -16.06 17.88 -24.36
C LYS A 161 -16.55 19.01 -23.45
N ALA A 162 -16.51 18.79 -22.14
CA ALA A 162 -16.86 19.82 -21.16
C ALA A 162 -15.89 21.01 -21.23
N ALA A 163 -14.59 20.77 -21.34
CA ALA A 163 -13.59 21.83 -21.42
C ALA A 163 -13.75 22.74 -22.64
N SER A 164 -14.19 22.20 -23.80
CA SER A 164 -14.43 22.96 -25.01
C SER A 164 -15.75 23.76 -25.03
N SER A 165 -16.62 23.58 -24.04
CA SER A 165 -17.86 24.34 -23.86
C SER A 165 -17.70 25.41 -22.79
N SER A 166 -18.47 26.51 -22.90
CA SER A 166 -18.62 27.52 -21.84
C SER A 166 -19.72 27.19 -20.83
N ASP A 167 -20.48 26.09 -21.06
CA ASP A 167 -21.60 25.68 -20.21
C ASP A 167 -21.14 25.22 -18.81
N ASN A 168 -22.08 25.27 -17.87
CA ASN A 168 -21.88 24.77 -16.53
C ASN A 168 -21.73 23.25 -16.52
N VAL A 169 -20.90 22.73 -15.63
CA VAL A 169 -20.62 21.29 -15.49
C VAL A 169 -21.00 20.83 -14.11
N ILE A 170 -21.64 19.66 -14.02
CA ILE A 170 -21.89 18.98 -12.75
C ILE A 170 -21.13 17.66 -12.70
N ILE A 171 -20.30 17.49 -11.68
CA ILE A 171 -19.51 16.27 -11.44
C ILE A 171 -20.22 15.47 -10.35
N VAL A 172 -20.68 14.29 -10.70
CA VAL A 172 -21.40 13.39 -9.79
C VAL A 172 -20.52 12.19 -9.47
N GLY A 173 -20.42 11.84 -8.20
CA GLY A 173 -19.67 10.66 -7.77
C GLY A 173 -19.52 10.61 -6.27
N GLU A 174 -19.25 9.41 -5.76
CA GLU A 174 -19.07 9.16 -4.32
C GLU A 174 -17.95 10.01 -3.71
N SER A 175 -17.93 10.09 -2.38
CA SER A 175 -16.84 10.76 -1.69
C SER A 175 -15.50 10.05 -1.97
N GLY A 176 -14.43 10.83 -2.22
CA GLY A 176 -13.09 10.29 -2.41
C GLY A 176 -12.80 9.72 -3.81
N VAL A 177 -13.68 9.87 -4.82
CA VAL A 177 -13.42 9.38 -6.20
C VAL A 177 -12.48 10.28 -7.01
N GLY A 178 -12.27 11.55 -6.57
CA GLY A 178 -11.40 12.52 -7.24
C GLY A 178 -12.15 13.64 -7.98
N LYS A 179 -13.35 14.04 -7.55
CA LYS A 179 -14.17 15.12 -8.17
C LYS A 179 -13.40 16.42 -8.39
N GLU A 180 -12.58 16.85 -7.42
CA GLU A 180 -11.78 18.08 -7.54
C GLU A 180 -10.72 17.98 -8.66
N LEU A 181 -10.08 16.81 -8.85
CA LEU A 181 -9.11 16.62 -9.94
C LEU A 181 -9.79 16.74 -11.31
N VAL A 182 -11.01 16.21 -11.44
CA VAL A 182 -11.81 16.34 -12.67
C VAL A 182 -12.21 17.80 -12.92
N ALA A 183 -12.63 18.52 -11.87
CA ALA A 183 -12.96 19.94 -12.00
C ALA A 183 -11.75 20.77 -12.44
N ARG A 184 -10.58 20.51 -11.86
CA ARG A 184 -9.32 21.17 -12.25
C ARG A 184 -8.93 20.84 -13.68
N ALA A 185 -9.02 19.58 -14.09
CA ALA A 185 -8.72 19.18 -15.48
C ALA A 185 -9.64 19.87 -16.49
N ILE A 186 -10.95 20.02 -16.18
CA ILE A 186 -11.89 20.77 -17.02
C ILE A 186 -11.47 22.25 -17.15
N HIS A 187 -11.05 22.86 -16.05
CA HIS A 187 -10.57 24.25 -16.08
C HIS A 187 -9.29 24.39 -16.88
N ASP A 188 -8.25 23.57 -16.59
CA ASP A 188 -6.92 23.64 -17.17
C ASP A 188 -6.94 23.39 -18.71
N MET A 189 -7.96 22.69 -19.20
CA MET A 189 -8.16 22.43 -20.64
C MET A 189 -9.15 23.37 -21.31
N SER A 190 -9.74 24.32 -20.58
CA SER A 190 -10.73 25.27 -21.11
C SER A 190 -10.08 26.57 -21.61
N ASP A 191 -10.88 27.38 -22.29
CA ASP A 191 -10.49 28.73 -22.71
C ASP A 191 -10.19 29.67 -21.51
N ARG A 192 -10.59 29.27 -20.29
CA ARG A 192 -10.40 30.02 -19.05
C ARG A 192 -9.18 29.58 -18.25
N ARG A 193 -8.34 28.69 -18.79
CA ARG A 193 -7.19 28.06 -18.08
C ARG A 193 -6.18 29.08 -17.51
N ASP A 194 -6.03 30.22 -18.18
CA ASP A 194 -5.08 31.27 -17.77
C ASP A 194 -5.68 32.20 -16.71
N ASN A 195 -6.98 32.02 -16.38
CA ASN A 195 -7.69 32.75 -15.35
C ASN A 195 -7.78 31.97 -14.05
N ARG A 196 -8.43 32.53 -13.03
CA ARG A 196 -8.47 31.91 -11.70
C ARG A 196 -9.41 30.72 -11.65
N PHE A 197 -8.92 29.64 -11.05
CA PHE A 197 -9.74 28.54 -10.54
C PHE A 197 -9.99 28.79 -9.04
N VAL A 198 -11.24 29.01 -8.65
CA VAL A 198 -11.65 29.32 -7.28
C VAL A 198 -12.41 28.13 -6.69
N PRO A 199 -11.75 27.24 -5.91
CA PRO A 199 -12.41 26.12 -5.27
C PRO A 199 -13.09 26.56 -3.98
N VAL A 200 -14.35 26.14 -3.81
CA VAL A 200 -15.17 26.41 -2.63
C VAL A 200 -15.84 25.10 -2.19
N ASN A 201 -15.54 24.65 -0.99
CA ASN A 201 -16.27 23.52 -0.39
C ASN A 201 -17.47 24.07 0.40
N CYS A 202 -18.68 23.86 -0.13
CA CYS A 202 -19.92 24.39 0.43
C CYS A 202 -20.26 23.78 1.81
N GLY A 203 -19.86 22.52 2.04
CA GLY A 203 -20.10 21.85 3.32
C GLY A 203 -19.09 22.22 4.44
N ALA A 204 -17.94 22.79 4.07
CA ALA A 204 -16.91 23.15 5.05
C ALA A 204 -17.10 24.56 5.65
N ILE A 205 -17.93 25.40 5.04
CA ILE A 205 -18.18 26.79 5.50
C ILE A 205 -19.44 26.81 6.33
N PRO A 206 -19.40 27.34 7.57
CA PRO A 206 -20.60 27.55 8.37
C PRO A 206 -21.66 28.40 7.63
N GLU A 207 -22.95 28.02 7.71
CA GLU A 207 -24.03 28.65 6.95
C GLU A 207 -24.09 30.18 7.14
N ASN A 208 -23.87 30.66 8.36
CA ASN A 208 -23.86 32.09 8.69
C ASN A 208 -22.72 32.87 8.04
N LEU A 209 -21.65 32.20 7.55
CA LEU A 209 -20.52 32.84 6.88
C LEU A 209 -20.58 32.65 5.35
N LEU A 210 -21.35 31.70 4.86
CA LEU A 210 -21.45 31.40 3.42
C LEU A 210 -21.74 32.66 2.61
N GLU A 211 -22.70 33.47 3.02
CA GLU A 211 -23.09 34.68 2.31
C GLU A 211 -21.93 35.67 2.19
N THR A 212 -21.24 35.94 3.29
CA THR A 212 -20.12 36.90 3.34
C THR A 212 -18.89 36.38 2.57
N GLU A 213 -18.64 35.06 2.55
CA GLU A 213 -17.55 34.48 1.78
C GLU A 213 -17.84 34.47 0.27
N PHE A 214 -19.10 34.20 -0.15
CA PHE A 214 -19.46 34.19 -1.56
C PHE A 214 -19.55 35.57 -2.17
N PHE A 215 -20.29 36.50 -1.51
CA PHE A 215 -20.62 37.81 -2.08
C PHE A 215 -19.73 38.96 -1.54
N GLY A 216 -18.91 38.68 -0.53
CA GLY A 216 -18.12 39.71 0.14
C GLY A 216 -18.95 40.55 1.11
N HIS A 217 -18.33 41.54 1.75
CA HIS A 217 -18.98 42.48 2.66
C HIS A 217 -18.29 43.83 2.65
N THR A 218 -19.07 44.86 2.94
CA THR A 218 -18.55 46.22 3.17
C THR A 218 -18.12 46.40 4.63
N ARG A 219 -17.31 47.42 4.89
CA ARG A 219 -16.93 47.82 6.25
C ARG A 219 -18.17 48.16 7.05
N GLY A 220 -18.32 47.59 8.24
CA GLY A 220 -19.43 47.86 9.16
C GLY A 220 -20.70 47.00 8.85
N ALA A 221 -20.66 46.05 7.91
CA ALA A 221 -21.80 45.21 7.58
C ALA A 221 -22.32 44.35 8.75
N PHE A 222 -21.44 43.99 9.67
CA PHE A 222 -21.76 43.26 10.90
C PHE A 222 -20.71 43.53 11.99
N THR A 223 -21.00 43.11 13.23
CA THR A 223 -20.05 43.23 14.34
C THR A 223 -18.78 42.47 14.07
N GLY A 224 -17.63 43.18 13.87
CA GLY A 224 -16.35 42.59 13.46
C GLY A 224 -15.93 42.87 12.01
N ALA A 225 -16.78 43.45 11.18
CA ALA A 225 -16.45 43.83 9.78
C ALA A 225 -15.60 45.14 9.75
N HIS A 226 -14.35 45.06 10.20
CA HIS A 226 -13.44 46.22 10.26
C HIS A 226 -12.97 46.69 8.87
N HIS A 227 -12.92 45.83 7.89
CA HIS A 227 -12.51 46.10 6.51
C HIS A 227 -13.51 45.50 5.51
N ALA A 228 -13.58 46.05 4.32
CA ALA A 228 -14.32 45.43 3.22
C ALA A 228 -13.54 44.21 2.70
N LYS A 229 -14.27 43.13 2.33
CA LYS A 229 -13.69 41.88 1.77
C LYS A 229 -14.41 41.48 0.47
N LYS A 230 -13.61 41.21 -0.58
CA LYS A 230 -14.13 40.66 -1.82
C LYS A 230 -14.53 39.18 -1.65
N GLY A 231 -15.68 38.82 -2.24
CA GLY A 231 -16.22 37.46 -2.20
C GLY A 231 -15.57 36.52 -3.20
N PHE A 232 -16.01 35.25 -3.16
CA PHE A 232 -15.57 34.26 -4.12
C PHE A 232 -16.00 34.58 -5.55
N LEU A 233 -17.20 35.20 -5.74
CA LEU A 233 -17.68 35.60 -7.06
C LEU A 233 -16.80 36.67 -7.69
N ASP A 234 -16.35 37.67 -6.90
CA ASP A 234 -15.38 38.68 -7.36
C ASP A 234 -14.04 38.05 -7.76
N LYS A 235 -13.59 37.03 -6.99
CA LYS A 235 -12.32 36.34 -7.25
C LYS A 235 -12.37 35.44 -8.47
N ALA A 236 -13.56 34.91 -8.80
CA ALA A 236 -13.78 34.03 -9.93
C ALA A 236 -14.05 34.75 -11.23
N ASP A 237 -14.09 36.09 -11.22
CA ASP A 237 -14.36 36.88 -12.41
C ASP A 237 -13.37 36.57 -13.56
N GLY A 238 -13.92 36.34 -14.75
CA GLY A 238 -13.19 35.84 -15.92
C GLY A 238 -12.81 34.34 -15.85
N GLY A 239 -12.88 33.71 -14.67
CA GLY A 239 -12.37 32.39 -14.40
C GLY A 239 -13.44 31.31 -14.20
N THR A 240 -13.12 30.35 -13.33
CA THR A 240 -13.99 29.22 -12.98
C THR A 240 -14.23 29.17 -11.49
N LEU A 241 -15.49 29.12 -11.09
CA LEU A 241 -15.92 28.86 -9.72
C LEU A 241 -16.22 27.37 -9.55
N PHE A 242 -15.44 26.68 -8.75
CA PHE A 242 -15.68 25.27 -8.42
C PHE A 242 -16.42 25.16 -7.08
N LEU A 243 -17.63 24.60 -7.14
CA LEU A 243 -18.50 24.38 -5.98
C LEU A 243 -18.48 22.90 -5.59
N ASP A 244 -17.67 22.54 -4.61
CA ASP A 244 -17.68 21.18 -4.07
C ASP A 244 -18.80 21.01 -3.05
N GLU A 245 -19.45 19.85 -3.07
CA GLU A 245 -20.61 19.51 -2.26
C GLU A 245 -21.77 20.54 -2.40
N VAL A 246 -22.10 20.90 -3.65
CA VAL A 246 -23.15 21.89 -3.95
C VAL A 246 -24.51 21.54 -3.36
N GLY A 247 -24.80 20.26 -3.11
CA GLY A 247 -26.00 19.79 -2.44
C GLY A 247 -26.14 20.18 -0.97
N GLU A 248 -25.11 20.79 -0.35
CA GLU A 248 -25.14 21.29 1.01
C GLU A 248 -25.60 22.75 1.11
N LEU A 249 -25.77 23.43 -0.03
CA LEU A 249 -26.20 24.84 -0.03
C LEU A 249 -27.64 24.99 0.48
N SER A 250 -27.87 25.93 1.38
CA SER A 250 -29.22 26.29 1.86
C SER A 250 -30.03 26.93 0.74
N HIS A 251 -31.36 26.86 0.84
CA HIS A 251 -32.28 27.45 -0.13
C HIS A 251 -32.00 28.93 -0.39
N GLY A 252 -31.67 29.70 0.68
CA GLY A 252 -31.34 31.11 0.57
C GLY A 252 -30.13 31.37 -0.31
N MET A 253 -29.08 30.52 -0.16
CA MET A 253 -27.87 30.60 -0.96
C MET A 253 -28.11 30.18 -2.42
N GLN A 254 -28.95 29.16 -2.65
CA GLN A 254 -29.33 28.73 -4.00
C GLN A 254 -29.98 29.86 -4.79
N VAL A 255 -30.93 30.62 -4.16
CA VAL A 255 -31.58 31.78 -4.78
C VAL A 255 -30.58 32.87 -5.16
N LYS A 256 -29.67 33.23 -4.24
CA LYS A 256 -28.70 34.30 -4.49
C LYS A 256 -27.67 33.90 -5.56
N LEU A 257 -27.22 32.65 -5.55
CA LEU A 257 -26.31 32.14 -6.57
C LEU A 257 -27.00 32.07 -7.94
N LEU A 258 -28.24 31.58 -8.00
CA LEU A 258 -29.02 31.53 -9.24
C LEU A 258 -29.09 32.92 -9.92
N ARG A 259 -29.42 33.96 -9.09
CA ARG A 259 -29.49 35.35 -9.59
C ARG A 259 -28.12 35.81 -10.17
N ALA A 260 -27.03 35.51 -9.49
CA ALA A 260 -25.69 35.85 -9.97
C ALA A 260 -25.32 35.11 -11.28
N ILE A 261 -25.72 33.83 -11.44
CA ILE A 261 -25.46 33.01 -12.61
C ILE A 261 -26.29 33.46 -13.83
N GLU A 262 -27.49 33.99 -13.61
CA GLU A 262 -28.38 34.48 -14.65
C GLU A 262 -28.08 35.91 -15.10
N GLY A 263 -27.01 36.50 -14.60
CA GLY A 263 -26.60 37.86 -14.94
C GLY A 263 -27.34 38.95 -14.19
N GLY A 264 -28.19 38.60 -13.21
CA GLY A 264 -28.86 39.55 -12.31
C GLY A 264 -27.95 40.26 -11.32
N GLY A 265 -26.68 39.86 -11.26
CA GLY A 265 -25.70 40.41 -10.34
C GLY A 265 -25.90 39.95 -8.90
N TYR A 266 -25.06 40.46 -8.02
CA TYR A 266 -25.09 40.20 -6.57
C TYR A 266 -24.64 41.48 -5.82
N SER A 267 -25.00 41.59 -4.54
CA SER A 267 -24.56 42.70 -3.71
C SER A 267 -23.76 42.17 -2.53
N PRO A 268 -22.62 42.81 -2.18
CA PRO A 268 -21.92 42.54 -0.93
C PRO A 268 -22.80 42.74 0.27
N VAL A 269 -22.60 41.95 1.32
CA VAL A 269 -23.34 42.12 2.59
C VAL A 269 -23.11 43.55 3.16
N GLY A 270 -24.20 44.22 3.47
CA GLY A 270 -24.15 45.63 3.95
C GLY A 270 -24.07 46.67 2.81
N SER A 271 -24.23 46.29 1.55
CA SER A 271 -24.29 47.18 0.38
C SER A 271 -25.52 46.93 -0.44
N SER A 272 -26.04 47.99 -1.11
CA SER A 272 -27.06 47.91 -2.15
C SER A 272 -26.46 47.96 -3.58
N GLU A 273 -25.16 48.16 -3.68
CA GLU A 273 -24.46 48.20 -4.97
C GLU A 273 -24.48 46.82 -5.63
N VAL A 274 -24.85 46.74 -6.89
CA VAL A 274 -24.91 45.48 -7.63
C VAL A 274 -23.61 45.28 -8.41
N HIS A 275 -22.94 44.19 -8.09
CA HIS A 275 -21.75 43.73 -8.80
C HIS A 275 -22.12 42.70 -9.85
N HIS A 276 -21.33 42.64 -10.92
CA HIS A 276 -21.45 41.62 -11.96
C HIS A 276 -20.08 40.97 -12.16
N SER A 277 -20.07 39.65 -12.21
CA SER A 277 -18.88 38.84 -12.52
C SER A 277 -19.21 37.80 -13.57
N ASN A 278 -18.26 37.59 -14.49
CA ASN A 278 -18.41 36.58 -15.55
C ASN A 278 -17.58 35.34 -15.18
N PHE A 279 -18.21 34.37 -14.57
CA PHE A 279 -17.55 33.12 -14.17
C PHE A 279 -18.30 31.91 -14.73
N ARG A 280 -17.54 30.85 -14.95
CA ARG A 280 -18.08 29.53 -15.29
C ARG A 280 -18.24 28.72 -14.02
N ILE A 281 -19.33 27.94 -13.88
CA ILE A 281 -19.50 27.03 -12.76
C ILE A 281 -19.11 25.62 -13.15
N VAL A 282 -18.29 25.00 -12.29
CA VAL A 282 -18.10 23.55 -12.19
C VAL A 282 -18.58 23.15 -10.80
N ALA A 283 -19.66 22.40 -10.71
CA ALA A 283 -20.22 21.93 -9.44
C ALA A 283 -19.88 20.46 -9.21
N ALA A 284 -19.75 20.05 -7.95
CA ALA A 284 -19.57 18.65 -7.59
C ALA A 284 -20.47 18.24 -6.44
N THR A 285 -20.93 16.99 -6.46
CA THR A 285 -21.76 16.43 -5.38
C THR A 285 -21.66 14.91 -5.34
N HIS A 286 -21.88 14.34 -4.16
CA HIS A 286 -22.11 12.91 -3.98
C HIS A 286 -23.61 12.58 -3.85
N ARG A 287 -24.47 13.60 -3.69
CA ARG A 287 -25.93 13.42 -3.55
C ARG A 287 -26.60 13.30 -4.91
N ASN A 288 -27.70 12.57 -4.96
CA ASN A 288 -28.62 12.59 -6.09
C ASN A 288 -29.47 13.88 -6.02
N LEU A 289 -29.07 14.92 -6.77
CA LEU A 289 -29.75 16.21 -6.74
C LEU A 289 -31.21 16.12 -7.20
N TYR A 290 -31.55 15.19 -8.09
CA TYR A 290 -32.94 14.98 -8.53
C TYR A 290 -33.83 14.52 -7.36
N ASP A 291 -33.32 13.64 -6.50
CA ASP A 291 -34.07 13.25 -5.30
C ASP A 291 -34.13 14.38 -4.26
N GLU A 292 -33.08 15.23 -4.16
CA GLU A 292 -33.08 16.40 -3.30
C GLU A 292 -34.13 17.46 -3.78
N VAL A 293 -34.30 17.63 -5.09
CA VAL A 293 -35.38 18.47 -5.67
C VAL A 293 -36.75 17.92 -5.28
N LYS A 294 -36.99 16.61 -5.48
CA LYS A 294 -38.27 15.98 -5.11
C LYS A 294 -38.61 16.12 -3.62
N ARG A 295 -37.59 16.11 -2.76
CA ARG A 295 -37.76 16.30 -1.31
C ARG A 295 -37.86 17.75 -0.90
N GLY A 296 -37.83 18.70 -1.84
CA GLY A 296 -37.87 20.13 -1.57
C GLY A 296 -36.63 20.70 -0.87
N ARG A 297 -35.49 19.97 -0.89
CA ARG A 297 -34.22 20.45 -0.29
C ARG A 297 -33.32 21.15 -1.28
N PHE A 298 -33.57 20.98 -2.56
CA PHE A 298 -32.86 21.65 -3.65
C PHE A 298 -33.85 22.28 -4.59
N ARG A 299 -33.62 23.51 -5.05
CA ARG A 299 -34.53 24.22 -5.95
C ARG A 299 -34.42 23.69 -7.36
N GLU A 300 -35.56 23.52 -8.02
CA GLU A 300 -35.64 23.01 -9.38
C GLU A 300 -35.02 23.98 -10.41
N ASP A 301 -35.21 25.28 -10.25
CA ASP A 301 -34.63 26.32 -11.11
C ASP A 301 -33.10 26.35 -11.04
N PHE A 302 -32.54 26.23 -9.83
CA PHE A 302 -31.10 26.19 -9.63
C PHE A 302 -30.51 24.86 -10.15
N PHE A 303 -31.25 23.73 -9.98
CA PHE A 303 -30.85 22.45 -10.53
C PHE A 303 -30.63 22.51 -12.03
N TYR A 304 -31.62 22.97 -12.80
CA TYR A 304 -31.52 23.04 -14.27
C TYR A 304 -30.44 24.01 -14.74
N ARG A 305 -30.08 25.02 -13.93
CA ARG A 305 -29.05 25.99 -14.29
C ARG A 305 -27.64 25.44 -14.13
N ILE A 306 -27.39 24.50 -13.18
CA ILE A 306 -26.09 23.89 -12.97
C ILE A 306 -25.95 22.50 -13.61
N TYR A 307 -27.04 21.79 -13.86
CA TYR A 307 -27.04 20.43 -14.38
C TYR A 307 -27.10 20.43 -15.93
N VAL A 308 -26.09 21.04 -16.59
CA VAL A 308 -26.05 21.16 -18.05
C VAL A 308 -25.21 20.04 -18.66
N ILE A 309 -23.97 19.90 -18.21
CA ILE A 309 -23.07 18.83 -18.66
C ILE A 309 -22.75 17.93 -17.47
N PRO A 310 -23.38 16.75 -17.34
CA PRO A 310 -23.08 15.82 -16.27
C PRO A 310 -21.83 14.99 -16.58
N VAL A 311 -20.89 14.95 -15.63
CA VAL A 311 -19.72 14.07 -15.64
C VAL A 311 -19.84 13.13 -14.43
N VAL A 312 -20.08 11.84 -14.69
CA VAL A 312 -20.23 10.83 -13.64
C VAL A 312 -18.93 10.08 -13.46
N ILE A 313 -18.35 10.15 -12.27
CA ILE A 313 -17.11 9.43 -11.94
C ILE A 313 -17.47 8.09 -11.29
N PRO A 314 -17.04 6.96 -11.86
CA PRO A 314 -17.31 5.64 -11.30
C PRO A 314 -16.58 5.45 -9.95
N PRO A 315 -17.21 4.76 -8.98
CA PRO A 315 -16.54 4.38 -7.75
C PRO A 315 -15.41 3.37 -8.01
N LEU A 316 -14.44 3.29 -7.11
CA LEU A 316 -13.23 2.48 -7.31
C LEU A 316 -13.54 0.99 -7.51
N ARG A 317 -14.61 0.47 -6.89
CA ARG A 317 -15.07 -0.92 -7.07
C ARG A 317 -15.50 -1.26 -8.50
N GLU A 318 -15.90 -0.26 -9.31
CA GLU A 318 -16.29 -0.42 -10.71
C GLU A 318 -15.14 -0.21 -11.70
N ARG A 319 -13.95 0.20 -11.19
CA ARG A 319 -12.73 0.41 -11.96
C ARG A 319 -11.51 -0.27 -11.34
N LYS A 320 -11.68 -1.51 -10.87
CA LYS A 320 -10.61 -2.27 -10.19
C LYS A 320 -9.35 -2.47 -11.04
N GLU A 321 -9.47 -2.39 -12.36
CA GLU A 321 -8.33 -2.40 -13.29
C GLU A 321 -7.35 -1.25 -13.04
N ASP A 322 -7.80 -0.15 -12.44
CA ASP A 322 -6.98 1.02 -12.13
C ASP A 322 -6.22 0.88 -10.81
N LEU A 323 -6.59 -0.11 -9.95
CA LEU A 323 -5.99 -0.29 -8.63
C LEU A 323 -4.48 -0.38 -8.67
N GLY A 324 -3.93 -1.23 -9.55
CA GLY A 324 -2.48 -1.39 -9.67
C GLY A 324 -1.77 -0.07 -9.99
N LEU A 325 -2.30 0.72 -10.93
CA LEU A 325 -1.74 2.03 -11.29
C LEU A 325 -1.83 3.05 -10.15
N LEU A 326 -2.95 3.05 -9.42
CA LEU A 326 -3.16 3.93 -8.26
C LEU A 326 -2.23 3.57 -7.10
N VAL A 327 -2.09 2.27 -6.81
CA VAL A 327 -1.18 1.78 -5.76
C VAL A 327 0.26 2.19 -6.07
N ASP A 328 0.75 1.91 -7.28
CA ASP A 328 2.09 2.29 -7.71
C ASP A 328 2.32 3.80 -7.63
N HIS A 329 1.35 4.60 -8.07
CA HIS A 329 1.44 6.05 -8.00
C HIS A 329 1.55 6.55 -6.55
N PHE A 330 0.69 6.05 -5.66
CA PHE A 330 0.70 6.51 -4.27
C PHE A 330 1.92 6.03 -3.49
N LEU A 331 2.40 4.80 -3.72
CA LEU A 331 3.63 4.31 -3.10
C LEU A 331 4.84 5.15 -3.52
N GLN A 332 4.95 5.51 -4.79
CA GLN A 332 6.02 6.42 -5.26
C GLN A 332 5.89 7.82 -4.68
N LYS A 333 4.67 8.37 -4.61
CA LYS A 333 4.45 9.71 -4.03
C LYS A 333 4.78 9.77 -2.53
N LEU A 334 4.74 8.63 -1.84
CA LEU A 334 5.13 8.51 -0.44
C LEU A 334 6.65 8.33 -0.25
N GLU A 335 7.45 8.54 -1.34
CA GLU A 335 8.92 8.38 -1.34
C GLU A 335 9.35 7.01 -0.79
N SER A 336 8.52 5.99 -1.01
CA SER A 336 8.84 4.63 -0.61
C SER A 336 9.50 3.89 -1.76
N ASP A 337 10.57 3.15 -1.50
CA ASP A 337 11.19 2.21 -2.44
C ASP A 337 10.27 1.01 -2.76
N LEU A 338 9.05 1.03 -2.21
CA LEU A 338 8.05 0.00 -2.42
C LEU A 338 7.28 0.24 -3.71
N ASN A 339 7.02 -0.85 -4.42
CA ASN A 339 6.07 -0.92 -5.51
C ASN A 339 5.01 -2.00 -5.19
N ILE A 340 4.01 -2.17 -6.06
CA ILE A 340 2.98 -3.18 -5.85
C ILE A 340 3.56 -4.61 -5.75
N ASP A 341 4.66 -4.90 -6.42
CA ASP A 341 5.30 -6.22 -6.39
C ASP A 341 5.99 -6.50 -5.04
N ALA A 342 6.33 -5.44 -4.28
CA ALA A 342 6.85 -5.57 -2.92
C ALA A 342 5.74 -5.80 -1.88
N VAL A 343 4.46 -5.71 -2.29
CA VAL A 343 3.32 -6.00 -1.44
C VAL A 343 3.07 -7.51 -1.46
N PRO A 344 2.96 -8.18 -0.30
CA PRO A 344 2.69 -9.61 -0.23
C PRO A 344 1.41 -9.99 -1.00
N GLY A 345 1.42 -11.12 -1.71
CA GLY A 345 0.29 -11.57 -2.53
C GLY A 345 -1.06 -11.62 -1.79
N LYS A 346 -1.04 -11.99 -0.51
CA LYS A 346 -2.21 -11.95 0.38
C LYS A 346 -2.81 -10.55 0.51
N ASP A 347 -1.96 -9.53 0.64
CA ASP A 347 -2.39 -8.14 0.79
C ASP A 347 -2.87 -7.58 -0.56
N ILE A 348 -2.26 -8.02 -1.67
CA ILE A 348 -2.74 -7.69 -3.03
C ILE A 348 -4.14 -8.24 -3.25
N GLU A 349 -4.39 -9.52 -2.92
CA GLU A 349 -5.73 -10.13 -3.04
C GLU A 349 -6.77 -9.36 -2.22
N ALA A 350 -6.41 -8.94 -1.00
CA ALA A 350 -7.26 -8.13 -0.16
C ALA A 350 -7.60 -6.76 -0.80
N LEU A 351 -6.65 -6.08 -1.45
CA LEU A 351 -6.87 -4.83 -2.19
C LEU A 351 -7.92 -5.00 -3.30
N TYR A 352 -7.86 -6.09 -4.06
CA TYR A 352 -8.80 -6.35 -5.17
C TYR A 352 -10.16 -6.86 -4.71
N THR A 353 -10.25 -7.50 -3.55
CA THR A 353 -11.49 -8.04 -2.99
C THR A 353 -12.30 -6.97 -2.29
N TYR A 354 -11.65 -5.98 -1.68
CA TYR A 354 -12.29 -4.94 -0.89
C TYR A 354 -13.16 -4.00 -1.73
N HIS A 355 -14.25 -3.47 -1.14
CA HIS A 355 -15.27 -2.66 -1.83
C HIS A 355 -14.94 -1.16 -1.93
N TRP A 356 -13.98 -0.68 -1.17
CA TRP A 356 -13.51 0.71 -1.19
C TRP A 356 -14.63 1.76 -0.98
N PRO A 357 -15.36 1.75 0.14
CA PRO A 357 -16.44 2.72 0.39
C PRO A 357 -15.92 4.17 0.41
N GLY A 358 -14.69 4.42 0.83
CA GLY A 358 -14.02 5.72 0.75
C GLY A 358 -13.21 5.96 -0.52
N ASN A 359 -13.33 5.06 -1.52
CA ASN A 359 -12.73 5.18 -2.84
C ASN A 359 -11.21 5.45 -2.81
N VAL A 360 -10.71 6.32 -3.68
CA VAL A 360 -9.27 6.64 -3.82
C VAL A 360 -8.70 7.31 -2.56
N ARG A 361 -9.51 8.08 -1.84
CA ARG A 361 -9.08 8.72 -0.58
C ARG A 361 -8.79 7.67 0.49
N GLU A 362 -9.63 6.65 0.58
CA GLU A 362 -9.41 5.52 1.49
C GLU A 362 -8.19 4.70 1.07
N LEU A 363 -8.06 4.37 -0.21
CA LEU A 363 -6.89 3.67 -0.75
C LEU A 363 -5.58 4.40 -0.38
N GLN A 364 -5.52 5.71 -0.59
CA GLN A 364 -4.35 6.52 -0.23
C GLN A 364 -4.03 6.44 1.27
N ASN A 365 -5.05 6.48 2.14
CA ASN A 365 -4.88 6.37 3.58
C ASN A 365 -4.41 4.97 4.01
N VAL A 366 -4.94 3.90 3.39
CA VAL A 366 -4.51 2.52 3.63
C VAL A 366 -3.04 2.35 3.24
N LEU A 367 -2.65 2.82 2.06
CA LEU A 367 -1.26 2.73 1.60
C LEU A 367 -0.29 3.56 2.46
N ARG A 368 -0.70 4.75 2.92
CA ARG A 368 0.11 5.55 3.85
C ARG A 368 0.35 4.80 5.17
N ARG A 369 -0.69 4.17 5.72
CA ARG A 369 -0.54 3.31 6.92
C ARG A 369 0.35 2.10 6.63
N TYR A 370 0.18 1.47 5.48
CA TYR A 370 0.99 0.31 5.08
C TYR A 370 2.49 0.64 5.01
N VAL A 371 2.86 1.77 4.42
CA VAL A 371 4.28 2.21 4.36
C VAL A 371 4.86 2.36 5.76
N THR A 372 4.08 2.90 6.72
CA THR A 372 4.53 3.15 8.10
C THR A 372 4.49 1.90 8.98
N LEU A 373 3.41 1.12 8.90
CA LEU A 373 3.13 0.02 9.84
C LEU A 373 3.39 -1.37 9.26
N ARG A 374 3.68 -1.47 7.96
CA ARG A 374 3.85 -2.73 7.22
C ARG A 374 2.67 -3.69 7.37
N ARG A 375 1.47 -3.14 7.55
CA ARG A 375 0.22 -3.88 7.71
C ARG A 375 -0.90 -3.19 6.94
N MET A 376 -1.67 -4.00 6.18
CA MET A 376 -2.89 -3.53 5.49
C MET A 376 -4.05 -3.53 6.48
N ASP A 377 -4.51 -2.33 6.87
CA ASP A 377 -5.68 -2.15 7.73
C ASP A 377 -6.75 -1.39 6.93
N PHE A 378 -7.85 -2.07 6.63
CA PHE A 378 -9.02 -1.51 5.97
C PHE A 378 -9.96 -0.92 7.02
N THR A 379 -10.13 0.43 7.03
CA THR A 379 -11.08 1.10 7.93
C THR A 379 -12.46 1.09 7.27
N GLY A 380 -13.42 0.46 7.91
CA GLY A 380 -14.79 0.32 7.40
C GLY A 380 -15.05 -1.01 6.72
N SER A 381 -14.19 -2.00 6.97
CA SER A 381 -14.50 -3.36 6.56
C SER A 381 -15.72 -3.87 7.32
N ASP A 382 -16.79 -4.14 6.60
CA ASP A 382 -17.77 -5.17 6.97
C ASP A 382 -17.12 -6.57 7.06
N GLN A 383 -15.81 -6.66 6.88
CA GLN A 383 -14.94 -7.72 7.33
C GLN A 383 -14.35 -7.32 8.69
N ALA A 384 -15.20 -7.14 9.68
CA ALA A 384 -14.85 -7.70 10.98
C ALA A 384 -14.28 -9.10 10.70
N PRO A 385 -13.09 -9.45 11.28
CA PRO A 385 -12.61 -10.81 11.17
C PRO A 385 -13.79 -11.72 11.48
N ALA A 386 -13.95 -12.80 10.70
CA ALA A 386 -15.08 -13.73 10.80
C ALA A 386 -15.23 -14.36 12.21
N THR A 387 -14.89 -13.64 13.26
CA THR A 387 -14.90 -13.96 14.68
C THR A 387 -15.47 -12.84 15.57
N GLN A 388 -15.92 -11.70 14.96
CA GLN A 388 -16.90 -10.86 15.64
C GLN A 388 -18.23 -11.04 14.91
N LYS A 389 -18.93 -12.14 15.20
CA LYS A 389 -20.39 -12.12 15.17
C LYS A 389 -20.78 -10.83 15.89
N SER A 390 -21.27 -9.83 15.13
CA SER A 390 -21.99 -8.72 15.72
C SER A 390 -22.90 -9.35 16.77
N ILE A 391 -22.74 -8.93 17.99
CA ILE A 391 -23.76 -9.15 18.99
C ILE A 391 -24.96 -8.36 18.43
N LEU A 392 -25.73 -9.04 17.57
CA LEU A 392 -27.11 -8.68 17.36
C LEU A 392 -27.70 -8.76 18.75
N VAL A 393 -27.80 -7.61 19.40
CA VAL A 393 -28.75 -7.48 20.52
C VAL A 393 -30.07 -7.85 19.86
N LYS A 394 -30.47 -9.12 19.99
CA LYS A 394 -31.81 -9.57 19.64
C LYS A 394 -32.73 -8.58 20.35
N PRO A 395 -33.69 -7.97 19.64
CA PRO A 395 -34.66 -7.11 20.34
C PRO A 395 -35.17 -7.92 21.51
N VAL A 396 -34.91 -7.43 22.71
CA VAL A 396 -35.34 -8.09 23.95
C VAL A 396 -36.87 -8.16 23.86
N PRO A 397 -37.50 -9.32 23.82
CA PRO A 397 -38.94 -9.39 23.86
C PRO A 397 -39.39 -8.57 25.07
N SER A 398 -40.37 -7.72 24.89
CA SER A 398 -40.89 -6.80 25.92
C SER A 398 -41.48 -7.46 27.15
N THR A 399 -41.25 -8.75 27.31
CA THR A 399 -41.75 -9.63 28.40
C THR A 399 -40.66 -10.15 29.36
N LEU A 400 -39.34 -9.96 29.05
CA LEU A 400 -38.26 -10.42 29.91
C LEU A 400 -37.85 -9.32 30.90
N SER A 401 -37.65 -9.71 32.17
CA SER A 401 -37.06 -8.81 33.15
C SER A 401 -35.59 -8.52 32.83
N LEU A 402 -35.04 -7.40 33.30
CA LEU A 402 -33.61 -7.07 33.10
C LEU A 402 -32.69 -8.19 33.62
N THR A 403 -33.07 -8.84 34.69
CA THR A 403 -32.30 -9.94 35.31
C THR A 403 -32.22 -11.15 34.39
N GLU A 404 -33.34 -11.53 33.77
CA GLU A 404 -33.38 -12.65 32.81
C GLU A 404 -32.60 -12.35 31.55
N ALA A 405 -32.70 -11.14 31.02
CA ALA A 405 -31.94 -10.71 29.85
C ALA A 405 -30.41 -10.71 30.12
N VAL A 406 -29.97 -10.29 31.30
CA VAL A 406 -28.56 -10.31 31.69
C VAL A 406 -28.06 -11.75 31.91
N ASP A 407 -28.88 -12.60 32.51
CA ASP A 407 -28.54 -14.02 32.75
C ASP A 407 -28.42 -14.80 31.41
N ASP A 408 -29.31 -14.55 30.45
CA ASP A 408 -29.22 -15.14 29.11
C ASP A 408 -27.99 -14.68 28.33
N TYR A 409 -27.67 -13.38 28.39
CA TYR A 409 -26.47 -12.82 27.76
C TYR A 409 -25.19 -13.37 28.42
N GLU A 410 -25.15 -13.47 29.73
CA GLU A 410 -24.04 -14.06 30.48
C GLU A 410 -23.79 -15.53 30.09
N LYS A 411 -24.87 -16.31 29.96
CA LYS A 411 -24.83 -17.70 29.51
C LYS A 411 -24.24 -17.82 28.10
N GLU A 412 -24.67 -16.98 27.17
CA GLU A 412 -24.19 -16.98 25.78
C GLU A 412 -22.72 -16.59 25.70
N LEU A 413 -22.25 -15.60 26.46
CA LEU A 413 -20.84 -15.20 26.54
C LEU A 413 -19.96 -16.34 27.07
N ILE A 414 -20.39 -17.04 28.11
CA ILE A 414 -19.63 -18.16 28.70
C ILE A 414 -19.57 -19.34 27.72
N ALA A 415 -20.68 -19.69 27.07
CA ALA A 415 -20.72 -20.75 26.07
C ALA A 415 -19.79 -20.46 24.90
N ASN A 416 -19.84 -19.26 24.34
CA ASN A 416 -18.96 -18.85 23.26
C ASN A 416 -17.47 -18.90 23.66
N ALA A 417 -17.10 -18.45 24.85
CA ALA A 417 -15.74 -18.54 25.36
C ALA A 417 -15.24 -19.97 25.55
N LEU A 418 -16.10 -20.87 25.98
CA LEU A 418 -15.79 -22.29 26.10
C LEU A 418 -15.60 -22.95 24.73
N ASP A 419 -16.46 -22.67 23.77
CA ASP A 419 -16.35 -23.19 22.41
C ASP A 419 -15.08 -22.72 21.70
N MET A 420 -14.76 -21.42 21.77
CA MET A 420 -13.53 -20.87 21.22
C MET A 420 -12.26 -21.48 21.82
N THR A 421 -12.30 -21.89 23.08
CA THR A 421 -11.15 -22.49 23.75
C THR A 421 -11.23 -24.04 23.81
N ARG A 422 -12.08 -24.65 22.94
CA ARG A 422 -12.32 -26.11 22.92
C ARG A 422 -12.56 -26.67 24.31
N TRP A 423 -13.41 -25.99 25.08
CA TRP A 423 -13.81 -26.36 26.45
C TRP A 423 -12.65 -26.37 27.46
N HIS A 424 -11.51 -25.71 27.12
CA HIS A 424 -10.41 -25.61 28.07
C HIS A 424 -10.68 -24.49 29.09
N ARG A 425 -11.18 -24.86 30.26
CA ARG A 425 -11.71 -23.96 31.31
C ARG A 425 -10.73 -22.88 31.79
N ILE A 426 -9.42 -23.14 31.81
CA ILE A 426 -8.41 -22.17 32.23
C ILE A 426 -8.28 -21.05 31.15
N ASN A 427 -8.27 -21.42 29.89
CA ASN A 427 -8.15 -20.46 28.79
C ASN A 427 -9.45 -19.66 28.63
N ALA A 428 -10.63 -20.29 28.81
CA ALA A 428 -11.91 -19.60 28.80
C ALA A 428 -12.03 -18.58 29.96
N ALA A 429 -11.57 -18.92 31.18
CA ALA A 429 -11.55 -17.98 32.29
C ALA A 429 -10.63 -16.77 32.00
N ARG A 430 -9.48 -17.00 31.36
CA ARG A 430 -8.55 -15.96 30.99
C ARG A 430 -9.11 -15.04 29.87
N SER A 431 -9.79 -15.61 28.87
CA SER A 431 -10.42 -14.84 27.80
C SER A 431 -11.57 -13.94 28.28
N LEU A 432 -12.27 -14.37 29.30
CA LEU A 432 -13.34 -13.61 29.95
C LEU A 432 -12.86 -12.68 31.08
N ASN A 433 -11.54 -12.64 31.33
CA ASN A 433 -10.90 -11.85 32.39
C ASN A 433 -11.52 -12.10 33.81
N ILE A 434 -11.88 -13.37 34.09
CA ILE A 434 -12.43 -13.78 35.37
C ILE A 434 -11.62 -14.92 35.99
N SER A 435 -11.77 -15.12 37.32
CA SER A 435 -11.10 -16.24 38.00
C SER A 435 -11.70 -17.59 37.58
N ARG A 436 -10.90 -18.66 37.58
CA ARG A 436 -11.37 -20.02 37.32
C ARG A 436 -12.53 -20.42 38.24
N ARG A 437 -12.48 -19.98 39.49
CA ARG A 437 -13.55 -20.26 40.49
C ARG A 437 -14.85 -19.52 40.10
N THR A 438 -14.76 -18.31 39.61
CA THR A 438 -15.89 -17.50 39.11
C THR A 438 -16.51 -18.13 37.87
N LEU A 439 -15.69 -18.57 36.92
CA LEU A 439 -16.18 -19.26 35.72
C LEU A 439 -16.92 -20.56 36.11
N PHE A 440 -16.34 -21.39 36.96
CA PHE A 440 -16.97 -22.65 37.39
C PHE A 440 -18.33 -22.40 38.03
N ARG A 441 -18.44 -21.45 38.97
CA ARG A 441 -19.71 -21.10 39.64
C ARG A 441 -20.77 -20.63 38.61
N LYS A 442 -20.36 -19.86 37.60
CA LYS A 442 -21.27 -19.36 36.56
C LYS A 442 -21.66 -20.47 35.57
N MET A 443 -20.77 -21.39 35.22
CA MET A 443 -21.08 -22.56 34.41
C MET A 443 -22.12 -23.45 35.10
N THR A 444 -21.94 -23.71 36.38
CA THR A 444 -22.92 -24.51 37.18
C THR A 444 -24.28 -23.80 37.27
N ARG A 445 -24.28 -22.46 37.47
CA ARG A 445 -25.53 -21.66 37.53
C ARG A 445 -26.30 -21.72 36.21
N HIS A 446 -25.62 -21.71 35.08
CA HIS A 446 -26.22 -21.72 33.75
C HIS A 446 -26.36 -23.11 33.12
N GLY A 447 -26.03 -24.18 33.86
CA GLY A 447 -26.19 -25.57 33.41
C GLY A 447 -25.25 -25.99 32.28
N LEU A 448 -24.10 -25.34 32.14
CA LEU A 448 -23.12 -25.61 31.11
C LEU A 448 -22.11 -26.72 31.47
N ASP A 449 -22.30 -27.39 32.58
CA ASP A 449 -21.39 -28.46 33.09
C ASP A 449 -21.64 -29.86 32.46
N LYS A 450 -22.70 -30.06 31.68
CA LYS A 450 -23.21 -31.42 31.33
C LYS A 450 -23.11 -31.80 29.85
N SER A 451 -22.44 -31.01 28.97
CA SER A 451 -22.40 -31.38 27.56
C SER A 451 -20.98 -31.58 27.05
N HIS A 452 -20.29 -32.69 27.43
CA HIS A 452 -19.27 -33.35 26.59
C HIS A 452 -18.85 -34.67 27.27
N ASN A 453 -19.81 -35.62 27.35
CA ASN A 453 -19.51 -37.05 27.41
C ASN A 453 -20.62 -37.74 26.64
N GLU A 454 -20.46 -37.84 25.29
CA GLU A 454 -21.06 -38.84 24.39
C GLU A 454 -20.83 -38.32 22.95
N THR A 455 -19.71 -38.69 22.37
CA THR A 455 -19.41 -39.33 21.08
C THR A 455 -17.92 -39.23 20.80
#